data_4b711a26d84e885dc4bd67f42abfe727
#
_entry.id   4b711a26d84e885dc4bd67f42abfe727
#
_cell.length_a   1.000
_cell.length_b   1.000
_cell.length_c   1.000
_cell.angle_alpha   90.00
_cell.angle_beta   90.00
_cell.angle_gamma   90.00
#
_symmetry.space_group_name_H-M   'P 1'
#
loop_
_entity.id
_entity.type
_entity.pdbx_description
1 polymer ?
#
loop_
_entity_poly.entity_id
_entity_poly.type
_entity_poly.pdbx_seq_one_letter_code
_entity_poly.pdbx_strand_id
1 'polypeptide(L)'
;TVLAAAHAHDLMRAGSASPRLARRTASLAGRRLGRVVPVPVAEWRPRGDLPPGTPVGLFADTWTRFLDPPVGDAAVRVLGTAGAGVRVLSGGCCGRPALSQGMPDLARTQGVKLLDALAPWAMGGRPIVVLEPSCLSMLASDLPWLLPDDPRARWVTDAVVSFERAVLDLGLEVPGVAAAPLVHRHCHARADGDTAAVAALGAGAHATDAGCCGMAGAFGYLHPDESRRIGEDRLAPQVRASSAPVVAAGVSCRQQVRDLTGREARHPAVHLDRLLHG
;
A
#
# COMPACT_ATOMS: atom_id res chain seq x y z
N THR A 1 2.79 22.05 -4.78
CA THR A 1 2.33 20.93 -3.91
C THR A 1 1.46 19.93 -4.67
N VAL A 2 0.43 20.36 -5.41
CA VAL A 2 -0.42 19.48 -6.25
C VAL A 2 0.43 18.74 -7.29
N LEU A 3 1.26 19.45 -8.03
CA LEU A 3 2.16 18.88 -9.03
C LEU A 3 3.16 17.89 -8.39
N ALA A 4 3.70 18.21 -7.22
CA ALA A 4 4.58 17.30 -6.49
C ALA A 4 3.86 16.01 -6.06
N ALA A 5 2.60 16.09 -5.65
CA ALA A 5 1.82 14.90 -5.32
C ALA A 5 1.55 14.04 -6.56
N ALA A 6 1.22 14.65 -7.69
CA ALA A 6 0.98 13.95 -8.96
C ALA A 6 2.23 13.21 -9.49
N HIS A 7 3.41 13.78 -9.25
CA HIS A 7 4.71 13.21 -9.63
C HIS A 7 5.44 12.51 -8.47
N ALA A 8 4.72 12.02 -7.45
CA ALA A 8 5.31 11.45 -6.25
C ALA A 8 6.34 10.33 -6.56
N HIS A 9 6.07 9.48 -7.55
CA HIS A 9 6.98 8.41 -7.94
C HIS A 9 8.36 8.94 -8.40
N ASP A 10 8.36 9.93 -9.30
CA ASP A 10 9.60 10.49 -9.85
C ASP A 10 10.40 11.22 -8.77
N LEU A 11 9.71 11.93 -7.87
CA LEU A 11 10.32 12.59 -6.73
C LEU A 11 10.94 11.60 -5.73
N MET A 12 10.24 10.51 -5.43
CA MET A 12 10.75 9.46 -4.54
C MET A 12 11.96 8.77 -5.16
N ARG A 13 11.92 8.45 -6.45
CA ARG A 13 13.03 7.88 -7.19
C ARG A 13 14.26 8.82 -7.20
N ALA A 14 14.08 10.09 -7.51
CA ALA A 14 15.15 11.08 -7.48
C ALA A 14 15.73 11.25 -6.06
N GLY A 15 14.85 11.30 -5.04
CA GLY A 15 15.25 11.41 -3.65
C GLY A 15 16.02 10.19 -3.13
N SER A 16 15.70 8.97 -3.59
CA SER A 16 16.41 7.75 -3.23
C SER A 16 17.85 7.75 -3.75
N ALA A 17 18.12 8.41 -4.89
CA ALA A 17 19.45 8.60 -5.44
C ALA A 17 20.26 9.67 -4.67
N SER A 18 19.60 10.57 -3.94
CA SER A 18 20.24 11.66 -3.19
C SER A 18 19.67 11.84 -1.78
N PRO A 19 19.86 10.87 -0.85
CA PRO A 19 19.19 10.85 0.45
C PRO A 19 19.44 12.09 1.33
N ARG A 20 20.63 12.69 1.26
CA ARG A 20 20.95 13.91 2.04
C ARG A 20 20.12 15.11 1.58
N LEU A 21 19.98 15.30 0.28
CA LEU A 21 19.16 16.36 -0.29
C LEU A 21 17.67 16.11 0.02
N ALA A 22 17.21 14.87 -0.14
CA ALA A 22 15.85 14.48 0.19
C ALA A 22 15.48 14.77 1.65
N ARG A 23 16.36 14.47 2.61
CA ARG A 23 16.15 14.79 4.03
C ARG A 23 16.02 16.30 4.28
N ARG A 24 16.87 17.11 3.65
CA ARG A 24 16.80 18.58 3.79
C ARG A 24 15.51 19.15 3.23
N THR A 25 15.11 18.72 2.03
CA THR A 25 13.88 19.19 1.39
C THR A 25 12.63 18.71 2.13
N ALA A 26 12.59 17.47 2.61
CA ALA A 26 11.51 16.94 3.42
C ALA A 26 11.36 17.68 4.76
N SER A 27 12.47 18.01 5.42
CA SER A 27 12.47 18.78 6.67
C SER A 27 11.92 20.20 6.47
N LEU A 28 12.32 20.88 5.39
CA LEU A 28 11.80 22.22 5.05
C LEU A 28 10.31 22.17 4.70
N ALA A 29 9.91 21.20 3.88
CA ALA A 29 8.51 20.99 3.53
C ALA A 29 7.66 20.65 4.76
N GLY A 30 8.16 19.79 5.64
CA GLY A 30 7.46 19.38 6.87
C GLY A 30 7.17 20.55 7.79
N ARG A 31 8.12 21.47 7.96
CA ARG A 31 7.89 22.71 8.74
C ARG A 31 6.78 23.57 8.16
N ARG A 32 6.68 23.69 6.82
CA ARG A 32 5.63 24.46 6.14
C ARG A 32 4.27 23.77 6.17
N LEU A 33 4.26 22.45 6.14
CA LEU A 33 3.04 21.65 6.06
C LEU A 33 2.52 21.21 7.45
N GLY A 34 3.25 21.50 8.52
CA GLY A 34 2.89 21.06 9.88
C GLY A 34 2.81 19.54 10.06
N ARG A 35 3.52 18.77 9.19
CA ARG A 35 3.55 17.30 9.21
C ARG A 35 4.90 16.76 8.78
N VAL A 36 5.24 15.59 9.27
CA VAL A 36 6.42 14.85 8.81
C VAL A 36 6.23 14.42 7.35
N VAL A 37 7.11 14.90 6.48
CA VAL A 37 7.16 14.45 5.08
C VAL A 37 8.06 13.22 4.99
N PRO A 38 7.58 12.11 4.41
CA PRO A 38 8.39 10.91 4.25
C PRO A 38 9.66 11.18 3.43
N VAL A 39 10.77 10.61 3.86
CA VAL A 39 12.05 10.70 3.16
C VAL A 39 12.31 9.38 2.44
N PRO A 40 12.53 9.40 1.13
CA PRO A 40 12.85 8.17 0.40
C PRO A 40 14.16 7.56 0.88
N VAL A 41 14.16 6.23 0.94
CA VAL A 41 15.33 5.40 1.21
C VAL A 41 15.89 4.82 -0.10
N ALA A 42 16.93 4.00 -0.02
CA ALA A 42 17.42 3.27 -1.19
C ALA A 42 16.30 2.43 -1.81
N GLU A 43 16.25 2.37 -3.13
CA GLU A 43 15.23 1.63 -3.85
C GLU A 43 15.21 0.17 -3.41
N TRP A 44 14.04 -0.33 -3.06
CA TRP A 44 13.85 -1.72 -2.70
C TRP A 44 14.07 -2.64 -3.90
N ARG A 45 14.86 -3.66 -3.66
CA ARG A 45 15.05 -4.82 -4.54
C ARG A 45 14.97 -6.07 -3.69
N PRO A 46 14.28 -7.11 -4.13
CA PRO A 46 14.22 -8.37 -3.38
C PRO A 46 15.63 -8.88 -3.09
N ARG A 47 15.83 -9.43 -1.89
CA ARG A 47 17.12 -9.99 -1.47
C ARG A 47 17.07 -11.51 -1.58
N GLY A 48 18.15 -12.09 -2.11
CA GLY A 48 18.26 -13.54 -2.28
C GLY A 48 17.42 -14.09 -3.43
N ASP A 49 17.37 -15.41 -3.50
CA ASP A 49 16.54 -16.13 -4.47
C ASP A 49 15.06 -15.99 -4.10
N LEU A 50 14.22 -15.78 -5.11
CA LEU A 50 12.79 -15.74 -4.91
C LEU A 50 12.27 -17.16 -4.64
N PRO A 51 11.30 -17.31 -3.69
CA PRO A 51 10.78 -18.63 -3.36
C PRO A 51 10.16 -19.30 -4.60
N PRO A 52 10.38 -20.61 -4.79
CA PRO A 52 9.68 -21.40 -5.81
C PRO A 52 8.23 -21.64 -5.40
N GLY A 53 7.34 -21.94 -6.34
CA GLY A 53 5.96 -22.30 -6.04
C GLY A 53 4.96 -21.82 -7.07
N THR A 54 3.68 -21.72 -6.67
CA THR A 54 2.60 -21.21 -7.52
C THR A 54 2.93 -19.81 -8.02
N PRO A 55 2.92 -19.55 -9.34
CA PRO A 55 3.36 -18.26 -9.88
C PRO A 55 2.47 -17.10 -9.43
N VAL A 56 3.07 -16.14 -8.72
CA VAL A 56 2.41 -14.92 -8.25
C VAL A 56 3.26 -13.72 -8.60
N GLY A 57 2.66 -12.71 -9.25
CA GLY A 57 3.28 -11.40 -9.46
C GLY A 57 3.12 -10.53 -8.20
N LEU A 58 4.17 -9.86 -7.76
CA LEU A 58 4.09 -8.85 -6.70
C LEU A 58 4.35 -7.48 -7.31
N PHE A 59 3.33 -6.62 -7.34
CA PHE A 59 3.51 -5.25 -7.83
C PHE A 59 4.30 -4.42 -6.82
N ALA A 60 5.50 -4.02 -7.22
CA ALA A 60 6.36 -3.14 -6.44
C ALA A 60 5.92 -1.69 -6.59
N ASP A 61 4.95 -1.26 -5.78
CA ASP A 61 4.46 0.11 -5.80
C ASP A 61 5.49 1.13 -5.28
N THR A 62 5.21 2.42 -5.49
CA THR A 62 6.11 3.53 -5.14
C THR A 62 6.46 3.57 -3.65
N TRP A 63 5.49 3.28 -2.78
CA TRP A 63 5.69 3.38 -1.34
C TRP A 63 6.56 2.25 -0.83
N THR A 64 6.29 1.03 -1.26
CA THR A 64 7.11 -0.15 -0.95
C THR A 64 8.53 0.02 -1.47
N ARG A 65 8.69 0.54 -2.70
CA ARG A 65 10.04 0.69 -3.30
C ARG A 65 10.89 1.73 -2.60
N PHE A 66 10.33 2.86 -2.20
CA PHE A 66 11.13 4.02 -1.81
C PHE A 66 10.93 4.49 -0.38
N LEU A 67 9.90 4.02 0.32
CA LEU A 67 9.62 4.47 1.70
C LEU A 67 9.57 3.33 2.71
N ASP A 68 9.10 2.14 2.31
CA ASP A 68 8.89 1.04 3.25
C ASP A 68 9.33 -0.33 2.68
N PRO A 69 10.64 -0.46 2.31
CA PRO A 69 11.20 -1.71 1.80
C PRO A 69 10.91 -2.96 2.65
N PRO A 70 10.87 -2.88 4.00
CA PRO A 70 10.54 -4.03 4.83
C PRO A 70 9.19 -4.66 4.53
N VAL A 71 8.21 -3.88 4.01
CA VAL A 71 6.91 -4.40 3.59
C VAL A 71 7.08 -5.33 2.37
N GLY A 72 7.92 -4.97 1.42
CA GLY A 72 8.22 -5.79 0.25
C GLY A 72 8.91 -7.10 0.63
N ASP A 73 9.95 -7.03 1.47
CA ASP A 73 10.66 -8.22 1.95
C ASP A 73 9.73 -9.17 2.73
N ALA A 74 8.90 -8.62 3.62
CA ALA A 74 7.92 -9.39 4.38
C ALA A 74 6.88 -10.05 3.46
N ALA A 75 6.37 -9.31 2.47
CA ALA A 75 5.39 -9.85 1.52
C ALA A 75 5.96 -11.04 0.72
N VAL A 76 7.21 -10.95 0.26
CA VAL A 76 7.88 -12.05 -0.45
C VAL A 76 8.00 -13.28 0.46
N ARG A 77 8.43 -13.12 1.72
CA ARG A 77 8.56 -14.24 2.66
C ARG A 77 7.21 -14.89 2.98
N VAL A 78 6.20 -14.07 3.33
CA VAL A 78 4.86 -14.59 3.67
C VAL A 78 4.22 -15.32 2.50
N LEU A 79 4.26 -14.74 1.29
CA LEU A 79 3.75 -15.39 0.08
C LEU A 79 4.52 -16.68 -0.21
N GLY A 80 5.84 -16.69 -0.01
CA GLY A 80 6.66 -17.92 -0.15
C GLY A 80 6.26 -18.99 0.85
N THR A 81 6.01 -18.65 2.10
CA THR A 81 5.51 -19.58 3.14
C THR A 81 4.13 -20.13 2.76
N ALA A 82 3.30 -19.33 2.09
CA ALA A 82 2.02 -19.77 1.54
C ALA A 82 2.15 -20.59 0.24
N GLY A 83 3.37 -20.94 -0.21
CA GLY A 83 3.63 -21.76 -1.38
C GLY A 83 3.68 -21.01 -2.71
N ALA A 84 3.79 -19.68 -2.69
CA ALA A 84 3.90 -18.89 -3.93
C ALA A 84 5.34 -18.80 -4.44
N GLY A 85 5.50 -18.94 -5.77
CA GLY A 85 6.67 -18.53 -6.54
C GLY A 85 6.55 -17.06 -6.93
N VAL A 86 7.13 -16.18 -6.13
CA VAL A 86 6.92 -14.72 -6.25
C VAL A 86 7.81 -14.14 -7.34
N ARG A 87 7.22 -13.39 -8.28
CA ARG A 87 7.95 -12.52 -9.21
C ARG A 87 7.61 -11.06 -8.97
N VAL A 88 8.63 -10.25 -8.67
CA VAL A 88 8.44 -8.81 -8.49
C VAL A 88 8.28 -8.12 -9.83
N LEU A 89 7.17 -7.39 -9.97
CA LEU A 89 6.80 -6.64 -11.16
C LEU A 89 6.93 -5.15 -10.85
N SER A 90 7.64 -4.40 -11.68
CA SER A 90 7.80 -2.96 -11.52
C SER A 90 7.59 -2.25 -12.84
N GLY A 91 6.74 -1.23 -12.86
CA GLY A 91 6.39 -0.46 -14.06
C GLY A 91 6.17 1.02 -13.80
N GLY A 92 6.56 1.51 -12.63
CA GLY A 92 6.37 2.90 -12.24
C GLY A 92 5.20 3.12 -11.29
N CYS A 93 4.54 4.27 -11.40
CA CYS A 93 3.40 4.66 -10.58
C CYS A 93 2.09 4.10 -11.15
N CYS A 94 1.16 3.72 -10.27
CA CYS A 94 -0.18 3.32 -10.69
C CYS A 94 -1.04 4.46 -11.27
N GLY A 95 -0.65 5.73 -11.05
CA GLY A 95 -1.41 6.89 -11.51
C GLY A 95 -2.36 7.47 -10.45
N ARG A 96 -2.62 6.79 -9.35
CA ARG A 96 -3.53 7.28 -8.28
C ARG A 96 -3.22 8.71 -7.82
N PRO A 97 -1.95 9.10 -7.53
CA PRO A 97 -1.67 10.47 -7.11
C PRO A 97 -2.05 11.52 -8.16
N ALA A 98 -1.79 11.25 -9.43
CA ALA A 98 -2.14 12.15 -10.53
C ALA A 98 -3.66 12.27 -10.68
N LEU A 99 -4.38 11.15 -10.70
CA LEU A 99 -5.83 11.13 -10.80
C LEU A 99 -6.49 11.90 -9.65
N SER A 100 -6.05 11.66 -8.41
CA SER A 100 -6.56 12.33 -7.20
C SER A 100 -6.30 13.83 -7.17
N GLN A 101 -5.37 14.34 -7.98
CA GLN A 101 -5.08 15.76 -8.13
C GLN A 101 -5.74 16.38 -9.38
N GLY A 102 -6.68 15.67 -10.04
CA GLY A 102 -7.39 16.17 -11.21
C GLY A 102 -6.55 16.18 -12.49
N MET A 103 -5.53 15.32 -12.59
CA MET A 103 -4.64 15.19 -13.75
C MET A 103 -4.85 13.86 -14.48
N PRO A 104 -6.03 13.63 -15.11
CA PRO A 104 -6.35 12.34 -15.72
C PRO A 104 -5.41 11.97 -16.89
N ASP A 105 -4.94 12.93 -17.66
CA ASP A 105 -4.03 12.66 -18.77
C ASP A 105 -2.65 12.19 -18.32
N LEU A 106 -2.15 12.73 -17.20
CA LEU A 106 -0.95 12.22 -16.57
C LEU A 106 -1.18 10.81 -16.00
N ALA A 107 -2.34 10.57 -15.38
CA ALA A 107 -2.72 9.25 -14.88
C ALA A 107 -2.81 8.22 -16.02
N ARG A 108 -3.38 8.59 -17.19
CA ARG A 108 -3.38 7.74 -18.40
C ARG A 108 -1.96 7.40 -18.85
N THR A 109 -1.10 8.41 -18.95
CA THR A 109 0.30 8.21 -19.36
C THR A 109 1.04 7.27 -18.44
N GLN A 110 0.83 7.40 -17.11
CA GLN A 110 1.40 6.50 -16.11
C GLN A 110 0.79 5.10 -16.20
N GLY A 111 -0.52 5.01 -16.43
CA GLY A 111 -1.24 3.75 -16.63
C GLY A 111 -0.74 2.95 -17.82
N VAL A 112 -0.58 3.58 -18.99
CA VAL A 112 -0.04 2.92 -20.19
C VAL A 112 1.34 2.31 -19.92
N LYS A 113 2.26 3.08 -19.31
CA LYS A 113 3.59 2.57 -18.94
C LYS A 113 3.53 1.39 -17.96
N LEU A 114 2.58 1.42 -17.04
CA LEU A 114 2.39 0.34 -16.09
C LEU A 114 1.83 -0.90 -16.77
N LEU A 115 0.91 -0.76 -17.73
CA LEU A 115 0.39 -1.87 -18.53
C LEU A 115 1.49 -2.58 -19.31
N ASP A 116 2.50 -1.87 -19.83
CA ASP A 116 3.66 -2.48 -20.51
C ASP A 116 4.39 -3.47 -19.60
N ALA A 117 4.41 -3.21 -18.30
CA ALA A 117 5.08 -4.07 -17.31
C ALA A 117 4.19 -5.20 -16.77
N LEU A 118 2.88 -4.93 -16.54
CA LEU A 118 1.99 -5.85 -15.86
C LEU A 118 1.22 -6.79 -16.81
N ALA A 119 0.82 -6.30 -17.99
CA ALA A 119 -0.02 -7.04 -18.90
C ALA A 119 0.61 -8.36 -19.40
N PRO A 120 1.92 -8.45 -19.71
CA PRO A 120 2.53 -9.72 -20.10
C PRO A 120 2.43 -10.82 -19.02
N TRP A 121 2.36 -10.41 -17.75
CA TRP A 121 2.10 -11.33 -16.64
C TRP A 121 0.63 -11.69 -16.54
N ALA A 122 -0.26 -10.69 -16.59
CA ALA A 122 -1.70 -10.85 -16.47
C ALA A 122 -2.32 -11.70 -17.57
N MET A 123 -1.83 -11.58 -18.81
CA MET A 123 -2.27 -12.40 -19.96
C MET A 123 -2.22 -13.92 -19.71
N GLY A 124 -1.32 -14.36 -18.84
CA GLY A 124 -1.22 -15.78 -18.45
C GLY A 124 -2.22 -16.19 -17.37
N GLY A 125 -3.21 -15.37 -17.03
CA GLY A 125 -4.18 -15.63 -15.95
C GLY A 125 -3.57 -15.70 -14.57
N ARG A 126 -2.36 -15.13 -14.40
CA ARG A 126 -1.60 -15.19 -13.14
C ARG A 126 -1.94 -14.01 -12.25
N PRO A 127 -2.16 -14.21 -10.93
CA PRO A 127 -2.50 -13.12 -10.03
C PRO A 127 -1.35 -12.13 -9.88
N ILE A 128 -1.72 -10.86 -9.66
CA ILE A 128 -0.82 -9.76 -9.33
C ILE A 128 -1.21 -9.23 -7.96
N VAL A 129 -0.40 -9.51 -6.97
CA VAL A 129 -0.60 -9.04 -5.60
C VAL A 129 -0.21 -7.57 -5.49
N VAL A 130 -1.10 -6.78 -4.90
CA VAL A 130 -0.91 -5.34 -4.67
C VAL A 130 -0.92 -5.08 -3.16
N LEU A 131 0.13 -4.41 -2.66
CA LEU A 131 0.32 -4.14 -1.23
C LEU A 131 -0.41 -2.86 -0.77
N GLU A 132 -0.43 -1.83 -1.60
CA GLU A 132 -1.05 -0.55 -1.27
C GLU A 132 -2.50 -0.51 -1.79
N PRO A 133 -3.52 -0.42 -0.90
CA PRO A 133 -4.92 -0.47 -1.31
C PRO A 133 -5.34 0.63 -2.29
N SER A 134 -4.71 1.79 -2.23
CA SER A 134 -4.98 2.88 -3.17
C SER A 134 -4.47 2.56 -4.58
N CYS A 135 -3.39 1.78 -4.70
CA CYS A 135 -2.91 1.25 -5.97
C CYS A 135 -3.82 0.13 -6.48
N LEU A 136 -4.29 -0.76 -5.59
CA LEU A 136 -5.25 -1.81 -5.96
C LEU A 136 -6.52 -1.22 -6.56
N SER A 137 -7.16 -0.28 -5.85
CA SER A 137 -8.36 0.41 -6.33
C SER A 137 -8.12 1.10 -7.68
N MET A 138 -6.95 1.72 -7.87
CA MET A 138 -6.60 2.34 -9.15
C MET A 138 -6.55 1.32 -10.29
N LEU A 139 -5.92 0.18 -10.07
CA LEU A 139 -5.76 -0.87 -11.09
C LEU A 139 -7.06 -1.64 -11.34
N ALA A 140 -7.85 -1.88 -10.30
CA ALA A 140 -9.08 -2.65 -10.39
C ALA A 140 -10.28 -1.84 -10.91
N SER A 141 -10.35 -0.54 -10.60
CA SER A 141 -11.54 0.26 -10.85
C SER A 141 -11.30 1.42 -11.81
N ASP A 142 -10.25 2.23 -11.59
CA ASP A 142 -10.08 3.46 -12.36
C ASP A 142 -9.33 3.25 -13.69
N LEU A 143 -8.40 2.30 -13.74
CA LEU A 143 -7.58 2.07 -14.93
C LEU A 143 -8.41 1.65 -16.16
N PRO A 144 -9.39 0.73 -16.06
CA PRO A 144 -10.26 0.39 -17.19
C PRO A 144 -11.10 1.59 -17.67
N TRP A 145 -11.51 2.46 -16.74
CA TRP A 145 -12.25 3.67 -17.09
C TRP A 145 -11.35 4.71 -17.77
N LEU A 146 -10.09 4.84 -17.35
CA LEU A 146 -9.12 5.75 -17.96
C LEU A 146 -8.66 5.29 -19.34
N LEU A 147 -8.61 3.98 -19.58
CA LEU A 147 -8.07 3.34 -20.78
C LEU A 147 -9.08 2.30 -21.34
N PRO A 148 -10.32 2.74 -21.70
CA PRO A 148 -11.40 1.84 -22.08
C PRO A 148 -11.10 1.06 -23.37
N ASP A 149 -10.28 1.63 -24.27
CA ASP A 149 -9.95 1.06 -25.57
C ASP A 149 -8.66 0.19 -25.52
N ASP A 150 -7.98 0.11 -24.37
CA ASP A 150 -6.79 -0.71 -24.21
C ASP A 150 -7.14 -2.06 -23.54
N PRO A 151 -7.15 -3.19 -24.27
CA PRO A 151 -7.53 -4.48 -23.71
C PRO A 151 -6.63 -4.94 -22.58
N ARG A 152 -5.40 -4.44 -22.50
CA ARG A 152 -4.46 -4.76 -21.42
C ARG A 152 -4.94 -4.27 -20.06
N ALA A 153 -5.72 -3.17 -20.04
CA ALA A 153 -6.31 -2.66 -18.82
C ALA A 153 -7.21 -3.73 -18.18
N ARG A 154 -8.03 -4.40 -19.00
CA ARG A 154 -8.91 -5.47 -18.52
C ARG A 154 -8.13 -6.68 -17.97
N TRP A 155 -7.10 -7.12 -18.69
CA TRP A 155 -6.27 -8.25 -18.22
C TRP A 155 -5.64 -7.97 -16.86
N VAL A 156 -5.13 -6.74 -16.66
CA VAL A 156 -4.55 -6.34 -15.37
C VAL A 156 -5.61 -6.23 -14.30
N THR A 157 -6.77 -5.62 -14.60
CA THR A 157 -7.90 -5.51 -13.67
C THR A 157 -8.38 -6.88 -13.16
N ASP A 158 -8.50 -7.85 -14.06
CA ASP A 158 -8.95 -9.20 -13.71
C ASP A 158 -7.88 -10.00 -12.92
N ALA A 159 -6.61 -9.59 -12.99
CA ALA A 159 -5.49 -10.26 -12.33
C ALA A 159 -5.11 -9.68 -10.96
N VAL A 160 -5.44 -8.41 -10.68
CA VAL A 160 -4.99 -7.76 -9.43
C VAL A 160 -5.81 -8.20 -8.22
N VAL A 161 -5.10 -8.50 -7.14
CA VAL A 161 -5.70 -8.89 -5.85
C VAL A 161 -4.98 -8.20 -4.70
N SER A 162 -5.67 -8.01 -3.57
CA SER A 162 -5.00 -7.53 -2.34
C SER A 162 -4.04 -8.60 -1.80
N PHE A 163 -3.03 -8.17 -1.05
CA PHE A 163 -2.12 -9.08 -0.36
C PHE A 163 -2.90 -10.03 0.57
N GLU A 164 -3.87 -9.50 1.30
CA GLU A 164 -4.70 -10.24 2.23
C GLU A 164 -5.56 -11.29 1.53
N ARG A 165 -6.11 -10.97 0.37
CA ARG A 165 -6.85 -11.93 -0.46
C ARG A 165 -5.92 -13.02 -0.97
N ALA A 166 -4.74 -12.66 -1.45
CA ALA A 166 -3.78 -13.62 -1.98
C ALA A 166 -3.33 -14.65 -0.94
N VAL A 167 -3.06 -14.23 0.31
CA VAL A 167 -2.66 -15.19 1.35
C VAL A 167 -3.80 -16.11 1.76
N LEU A 168 -5.06 -15.66 1.72
CA LEU A 168 -6.23 -16.50 1.94
C LEU A 168 -6.41 -17.52 0.80
N ASP A 169 -6.32 -17.06 -0.44
CA ASP A 169 -6.49 -17.91 -1.63
C ASP A 169 -5.37 -18.97 -1.75
N LEU A 170 -4.18 -18.66 -1.24
CA LEU A 170 -3.07 -19.61 -1.12
C LEU A 170 -3.22 -20.57 0.09
N GLY A 171 -4.23 -20.37 0.93
CA GLY A 171 -4.47 -21.23 2.08
C GLY A 171 -3.46 -21.04 3.23
N LEU A 172 -2.89 -19.84 3.40
CA LEU A 172 -1.97 -19.57 4.48
C LEU A 172 -2.62 -19.81 5.84
N GLU A 173 -2.09 -20.74 6.61
CA GLU A 173 -2.47 -20.94 8.00
C GLU A 173 -1.74 -19.95 8.91
N VAL A 174 -2.50 -19.10 9.61
CA VAL A 174 -1.94 -18.13 10.54
C VAL A 174 -1.91 -18.73 11.94
N PRO A 175 -0.74 -18.79 12.58
CA PRO A 175 -0.63 -19.29 13.96
C PRO A 175 -1.52 -18.51 14.92
N GLY A 176 -2.04 -19.20 15.94
CA GLY A 176 -2.77 -18.54 17.02
C GLY A 176 -1.89 -17.50 17.73
N VAL A 177 -2.44 -16.31 18.01
CA VAL A 177 -1.71 -15.20 18.61
C VAL A 177 -2.21 -14.90 20.02
N ALA A 178 -1.29 -14.52 20.92
CA ALA A 178 -1.64 -14.10 22.28
C ALA A 178 -2.48 -12.82 22.32
N ALA A 179 -2.33 -11.93 21.30
CA ALA A 179 -3.09 -10.70 21.17
C ALA A 179 -3.51 -10.50 19.72
N ALA A 180 -4.79 -10.66 19.46
CA ALA A 180 -5.38 -10.46 18.15
C ALA A 180 -5.27 -8.97 17.74
N PRO A 181 -4.93 -8.67 16.48
CA PRO A 181 -4.67 -7.30 16.03
C PRO A 181 -5.96 -6.47 15.89
N LEU A 182 -5.82 -5.18 16.20
CA LEU A 182 -6.78 -4.15 15.81
C LEU A 182 -6.49 -3.70 14.37
N VAL A 183 -7.42 -3.91 13.46
CA VAL A 183 -7.24 -3.70 12.03
C VAL A 183 -7.95 -2.44 11.57
N HIS A 184 -7.20 -1.47 11.05
CA HIS A 184 -7.81 -0.35 10.34
C HIS A 184 -7.92 -0.70 8.85
N ARG A 185 -9.15 -1.00 8.41
CA ARG A 185 -9.45 -1.26 6.99
C ARG A 185 -9.35 0.03 6.19
N HIS A 186 -8.56 0.00 5.12
CA HIS A 186 -8.41 1.14 4.21
C HIS A 186 -9.77 1.52 3.58
N CYS A 187 -10.01 2.83 3.38
CA CYS A 187 -11.28 3.31 2.83
C CYS A 187 -11.59 2.74 1.43
N HIS A 188 -10.58 2.58 0.55
CA HIS A 188 -10.76 1.93 -0.76
C HIS A 188 -11.18 0.47 -0.60
N ALA A 189 -10.49 -0.33 0.20
CA ALA A 189 -10.88 -1.72 0.46
C ALA A 189 -12.29 -1.85 1.05
N ARG A 190 -12.72 -0.89 1.87
CA ARG A 190 -14.10 -0.83 2.38
C ARG A 190 -15.11 -0.50 1.29
N ALA A 191 -14.80 0.45 0.40
CA ALA A 191 -15.65 0.83 -0.72
C ALA A 191 -15.82 -0.32 -1.71
N ASP A 192 -14.75 -1.08 -1.94
CA ASP A 192 -14.74 -2.26 -2.82
C ASP A 192 -15.34 -3.53 -2.14
N GLY A 193 -15.82 -3.43 -0.88
CA GLY A 193 -16.41 -4.55 -0.14
C GLY A 193 -15.42 -5.62 0.30
N ASP A 194 -14.09 -5.35 0.23
CA ASP A 194 -13.08 -6.33 0.60
C ASP A 194 -13.09 -6.61 2.11
N THR A 195 -13.35 -7.86 2.48
CA THR A 195 -13.33 -8.37 3.85
C THR A 195 -12.04 -9.11 4.20
N ALA A 196 -11.17 -9.37 3.22
CA ALA A 196 -9.95 -10.15 3.40
C ALA A 196 -8.99 -9.52 4.41
N ALA A 197 -9.00 -8.18 4.53
CA ALA A 197 -8.12 -7.43 5.43
C ALA A 197 -8.15 -7.87 6.90
N VAL A 198 -9.27 -8.40 7.38
CA VAL A 198 -9.42 -8.92 8.74
C VAL A 198 -9.21 -10.44 8.77
N ALA A 199 -9.85 -11.15 7.82
CA ALA A 199 -9.80 -12.61 7.77
C ALA A 199 -8.38 -13.16 7.61
N ALA A 200 -7.54 -12.50 6.83
CA ALA A 200 -6.15 -12.91 6.60
C ALA A 200 -5.23 -12.80 7.83
N LEU A 201 -5.67 -12.13 8.88
CA LEU A 201 -4.84 -11.89 10.09
C LEU A 201 -5.13 -12.87 11.24
N GLY A 202 -5.95 -13.88 10.97
CA GLY A 202 -6.22 -14.96 11.90
C GLY A 202 -7.37 -14.71 12.87
N ALA A 203 -7.62 -15.71 13.71
CA ALA A 203 -8.73 -15.70 14.65
C ALA A 203 -8.61 -14.56 15.68
N GLY A 204 -9.73 -13.87 15.91
CA GLY A 204 -9.81 -12.76 16.87
C GLY A 204 -9.38 -11.41 16.31
N ALA A 205 -8.80 -11.31 15.11
CA ALA A 205 -8.56 -10.03 14.48
C ALA A 205 -9.89 -9.26 14.31
N HIS A 206 -9.89 -7.96 14.63
CA HIS A 206 -11.11 -7.17 14.59
C HIS A 206 -10.87 -5.79 14.00
N ALA A 207 -11.84 -5.30 13.22
CA ALA A 207 -11.74 -4.02 12.55
C ALA A 207 -12.05 -2.86 13.50
N THR A 208 -11.38 -1.70 13.26
CA THR A 208 -11.86 -0.43 13.80
C THR A 208 -13.19 -0.05 13.15
N ASP A 209 -14.03 0.69 13.88
CA ASP A 209 -15.24 1.33 13.33
C ASP A 209 -14.94 2.67 12.62
N ALA A 210 -13.68 2.94 12.30
CA ALA A 210 -13.26 4.14 11.60
C ALA A 210 -13.46 3.99 10.08
N GLY A 211 -14.18 4.94 9.45
CA GLY A 211 -14.40 4.96 8.01
C GLY A 211 -13.18 5.39 7.22
N CYS A 212 -12.54 6.47 7.65
CA CYS A 212 -11.37 7.06 7.01
C CYS A 212 -10.33 7.43 8.08
N CYS A 213 -9.04 7.34 7.72
CA CYS A 213 -7.97 7.81 8.60
C CYS A 213 -7.77 9.34 8.53
N GLY A 214 -8.33 10.01 7.53
CA GLY A 214 -8.20 11.45 7.32
C GLY A 214 -7.03 11.87 6.42
N MET A 215 -6.09 11.00 6.07
CA MET A 215 -4.93 11.39 5.26
C MET A 215 -5.25 11.60 3.79
N ALA A 216 -5.99 10.68 3.16
CA ALA A 216 -6.35 10.73 1.74
C ALA A 216 -5.20 11.23 0.83
N GLY A 217 -4.05 10.59 0.90
CA GLY A 217 -2.85 10.94 0.13
C GLY A 217 -2.36 12.36 0.44
N ALA A 218 -2.39 13.26 -0.55
CA ALA A 218 -1.92 14.64 -0.42
C ALA A 218 -2.82 15.51 0.48
N PHE A 219 -4.10 15.16 0.64
CA PHE A 219 -5.07 15.95 1.44
C PHE A 219 -4.56 16.21 2.85
N GLY A 220 -4.02 15.19 3.52
CA GLY A 220 -3.51 15.33 4.89
C GLY A 220 -2.34 16.30 5.04
N TYR A 221 -1.64 16.61 3.95
CA TYR A 221 -0.57 17.62 3.92
C TYR A 221 -1.09 19.00 3.52
N LEU A 222 -2.12 19.08 2.68
CA LEU A 222 -2.71 20.33 2.21
C LEU A 222 -3.71 20.89 3.21
N HIS A 223 -4.39 20.02 3.95
CA HIS A 223 -5.44 20.32 4.92
C HIS A 223 -5.17 19.60 6.25
N PRO A 224 -4.05 19.92 6.95
CA PRO A 224 -3.60 19.15 8.10
C PRO A 224 -4.58 19.15 9.27
N ASP A 225 -5.30 20.25 9.50
CA ASP A 225 -6.23 20.36 10.63
C ASP A 225 -7.51 19.57 10.38
N GLU A 226 -8.06 19.61 9.17
CA GLU A 226 -9.19 18.78 8.76
C GLU A 226 -8.84 17.31 8.83
N SER A 227 -7.65 16.96 8.32
CA SER A 227 -7.14 15.59 8.35
C SER A 227 -7.02 15.05 9.78
N ARG A 228 -6.49 15.87 10.71
CA ARG A 228 -6.41 15.51 12.13
C ARG A 228 -7.79 15.31 12.73
N ARG A 229 -8.73 16.24 12.49
CA ARG A 229 -10.12 16.13 12.99
C ARG A 229 -10.79 14.84 12.54
N ILE A 230 -10.66 14.47 11.26
CA ILE A 230 -11.21 13.22 10.73
C ILE A 230 -10.60 12.01 11.45
N GLY A 231 -9.28 11.99 11.64
CA GLY A 231 -8.59 10.88 12.30
C GLY A 231 -8.91 10.80 13.80
N GLU A 232 -9.10 11.95 14.48
CA GLU A 232 -9.48 12.04 15.89
C GLU A 232 -10.94 11.68 16.15
N ASP A 233 -11.82 11.77 15.15
CA ASP A 233 -13.24 11.45 15.33
C ASP A 233 -13.43 9.98 15.76
N ARG A 234 -12.81 9.02 15.07
CA ARG A 234 -13.01 7.59 15.34
C ARG A 234 -11.75 6.75 15.42
N LEU A 235 -10.74 7.02 14.59
CA LEU A 235 -9.57 6.15 14.49
C LEU A 235 -8.67 6.25 15.73
N ALA A 236 -8.24 7.46 16.05
CA ALA A 236 -7.26 7.66 17.12
C ALA A 236 -7.78 7.24 18.50
N PRO A 237 -9.04 7.51 18.89
CA PRO A 237 -9.59 7.02 20.17
C PRO A 237 -9.56 5.49 20.29
N GLN A 238 -9.92 4.77 19.23
CA GLN A 238 -9.93 3.29 19.25
C GLN A 238 -8.50 2.73 19.34
N VAL A 239 -7.55 3.35 18.61
CA VAL A 239 -6.13 2.96 18.69
C VAL A 239 -5.56 3.21 20.09
N ARG A 240 -5.89 4.34 20.74
CA ARG A 240 -5.42 4.66 22.12
C ARG A 240 -6.03 3.73 23.16
N ALA A 241 -7.30 3.35 22.99
CA ALA A 241 -8.00 2.47 23.90
C ALA A 241 -7.55 1.00 23.81
N SER A 242 -6.89 0.60 22.74
CA SER A 242 -6.45 -0.77 22.51
C SER A 242 -4.97 -0.96 22.89
N SER A 243 -4.63 -2.05 23.59
CA SER A 243 -3.24 -2.51 23.77
C SER A 243 -2.77 -3.43 22.63
N ALA A 244 -3.69 -3.92 21.79
CA ALA A 244 -3.41 -4.86 20.71
C ALA A 244 -2.47 -4.26 19.64
N PRO A 245 -1.72 -5.10 18.89
CA PRO A 245 -1.01 -4.65 17.71
C PRO A 245 -1.97 -3.97 16.72
N VAL A 246 -1.58 -2.81 16.18
CA VAL A 246 -2.37 -2.11 15.17
C VAL A 246 -1.88 -2.51 13.78
N VAL A 247 -2.81 -2.88 12.91
CA VAL A 247 -2.51 -3.28 11.53
C VAL A 247 -3.29 -2.42 10.54
N ALA A 248 -2.60 -1.92 9.52
CA ALA A 248 -3.21 -1.16 8.43
C ALA A 248 -2.38 -1.31 7.15
N ALA A 249 -3.01 -1.68 6.03
CA ALA A 249 -2.34 -1.85 4.74
C ALA A 249 -1.85 -0.51 4.16
N GLY A 250 -2.70 0.52 4.17
CA GLY A 250 -2.39 1.82 3.55
C GLY A 250 -1.26 2.57 4.26
N VAL A 251 -0.26 3.04 3.51
CA VAL A 251 0.86 3.84 4.04
C VAL A 251 0.36 5.11 4.72
N SER A 252 -0.62 5.79 4.13
CA SER A 252 -1.23 6.99 4.70
C SER A 252 -1.93 6.70 6.04
N CYS A 253 -2.59 5.55 6.16
CA CYS A 253 -3.24 5.13 7.40
C CYS A 253 -2.22 4.87 8.51
N ARG A 254 -1.10 4.18 8.19
CA ARG A 254 -0.02 3.93 9.15
C ARG A 254 0.62 5.23 9.63
N GLN A 255 0.85 6.19 8.72
CA GLN A 255 1.35 7.50 9.08
C GLN A 255 0.37 8.23 10.00
N GLN A 256 -0.93 8.27 9.69
CA GLN A 256 -1.92 8.96 10.51
C GLN A 256 -2.04 8.36 11.91
N VAL A 257 -2.02 7.04 12.05
CA VAL A 257 -1.99 6.38 13.36
C VAL A 257 -0.80 6.85 14.18
N ARG A 258 0.39 6.85 13.59
CA ARG A 258 1.60 7.32 14.27
C ARG A 258 1.53 8.80 14.64
N ASP A 259 1.09 9.65 13.72
CA ASP A 259 1.03 11.11 13.92
C ASP A 259 0.04 11.51 15.03
N LEU A 260 -1.08 10.78 15.15
CA LEU A 260 -2.13 11.10 16.14
C LEU A 260 -1.94 10.40 17.49
N THR A 261 -1.34 9.21 17.50
CA THR A 261 -1.34 8.36 18.71
C THR A 261 0.06 8.02 19.24
N GLY A 262 1.11 8.30 18.46
CA GLY A 262 2.47 7.85 18.75
C GLY A 262 2.69 6.35 18.59
N ARG A 263 1.64 5.57 18.29
CA ARG A 263 1.74 4.12 18.10
C ARG A 263 2.10 3.78 16.65
N GLU A 264 2.86 2.71 16.48
CA GLU A 264 3.13 2.15 15.17
C GLU A 264 1.99 1.24 14.72
N ALA A 265 1.51 1.44 13.47
CA ALA A 265 0.69 0.47 12.78
C ALA A 265 1.55 -0.31 11.78
N ARG A 266 1.41 -1.63 11.77
CA ARG A 266 2.16 -2.52 10.87
C ARG A 266 1.37 -2.77 9.58
N HIS A 267 2.08 -2.94 8.47
CA HIS A 267 1.46 -3.52 7.27
C HIS A 267 1.09 -4.99 7.55
N PRO A 268 -0.03 -5.54 6.98
CA PRO A 268 -0.40 -6.94 7.11
C PRO A 268 0.75 -7.92 6.83
N ALA A 269 1.52 -7.68 5.76
CA ALA A 269 2.68 -8.52 5.44
C ALA A 269 3.72 -8.54 6.57
N VAL A 270 4.06 -7.37 7.15
CA VAL A 270 5.02 -7.29 8.27
C VAL A 270 4.46 -7.92 9.55
N HIS A 271 3.15 -7.82 9.75
CA HIS A 271 2.51 -8.47 10.90
C HIS A 271 2.56 -9.99 10.77
N LEU A 272 2.15 -10.53 9.63
CA LEU A 272 2.18 -11.98 9.36
C LEU A 272 3.60 -12.53 9.34
N ASP A 273 4.54 -11.83 8.74
CA ASP A 273 5.95 -12.23 8.71
C ASP A 273 6.52 -12.44 10.12
N ARG A 274 6.19 -11.54 11.06
CA ARG A 274 6.58 -11.67 12.47
C ARG A 274 5.90 -12.83 13.19
N LEU A 275 4.70 -13.21 12.78
CA LEU A 275 4.00 -14.35 13.38
C LEU A 275 4.54 -15.68 12.88
N LEU A 276 5.01 -15.71 11.63
CA LEU A 276 5.48 -16.92 10.96
C LEU A 276 6.96 -17.19 11.20
N HIS A 277 7.76 -16.14 11.39
CA HIS A 277 9.23 -16.26 11.38
C HIS A 277 9.92 -15.68 12.63
N GLY A 278 9.18 -15.08 13.56
CA GLY A 278 9.70 -14.55 14.83
C GLY A 278 10.07 -13.08 14.74
#